data_35ee64d0192e74e3c2899636f530aba2
#
_entry.id   35ee64d0192e74e3c2899636f530aba2
#
_cell.length_a   1.000
_cell.length_b   1.000
_cell.length_c   1.000
_cell.angle_alpha   90.00
_cell.angle_beta   90.00
_cell.angle_gamma   90.00
#
_symmetry.space_group_name_H-M   'P 1'
#
loop_
_entity.id
_entity.type
_entity.pdbx_description
1 polymer ?
#
loop_
_entity_poly.entity_id
_entity_poly.type
_entity_poly.pdbx_seq_one_letter_code
_entity_poly.pdbx_strand_id
1 'polypeptide(L)'
;YPRESDPVYGQNIGITTISTNTFTVRVGVSTIQKRSISTSTYDPLTGDLVLTVGSGHTYTSTSSHTITTATYTPSTGVLEPTIASHGFKSGEYVKFDDGAITFKCAEDGGSTNHPYPRPSDPYSNQWLPIYNVGVNTFSVFVGVSTNTTAHTFVSGTTGGVKKASDTIGINTGSITFTCS
;
A
#
# COMPACT_ATOMS: atom_id res chain seq x y z
N TYR A 1 14.34 20.70 -13.83
CA TYR A 1 13.26 20.31 -14.74
C TYR A 1 13.55 20.78 -16.16
N PRO A 2 13.32 19.94 -17.17
CA PRO A 2 12.75 18.59 -17.15
C PRO A 2 13.77 17.50 -16.76
N ARG A 3 13.29 16.33 -16.26
CA ARG A 3 14.10 15.14 -15.97
C ARG A 3 14.00 14.14 -17.12
N GLU A 4 14.98 13.24 -17.24
CA GLU A 4 14.95 12.17 -18.27
C GLU A 4 13.70 11.29 -18.23
N SER A 5 13.07 11.16 -17.05
CA SER A 5 11.82 10.41 -16.86
C SER A 5 10.56 11.19 -17.26
N ASP A 6 10.67 12.48 -17.57
CA ASP A 6 9.50 13.29 -17.89
C ASP A 6 9.09 13.08 -19.36
N PRO A 7 7.78 12.98 -19.68
CA PRO A 7 7.29 12.70 -21.03
C PRO A 7 7.73 13.74 -22.10
N VAL A 8 8.09 14.93 -21.66
CA VAL A 8 8.50 16.05 -22.53
C VAL A 8 10.01 16.26 -22.59
N TYR A 9 10.80 15.38 -21.93
CA TYR A 9 12.26 15.48 -21.94
C TYR A 9 12.80 15.28 -23.36
N GLY A 10 13.64 16.21 -23.80
CA GLY A 10 14.23 16.18 -25.15
C GLY A 10 13.23 16.39 -26.31
N GLN A 11 11.97 16.75 -26.01
CA GLN A 11 10.95 17.01 -27.04
C GLN A 11 10.83 18.50 -27.40
N ASN A 12 10.47 18.77 -28.65
CA ASN A 12 10.04 20.10 -29.07
C ASN A 12 8.59 20.30 -28.62
N ILE A 13 8.36 21.31 -27.78
CA ILE A 13 7.03 21.57 -27.19
C ILE A 13 6.44 22.81 -27.87
N GLY A 14 5.21 22.67 -28.38
CA GLY A 14 4.49 23.78 -29.00
C GLY A 14 4.11 24.86 -27.96
N ILE A 15 4.26 26.12 -28.37
CA ILE A 15 3.80 27.27 -27.60
C ILE A 15 2.28 27.36 -27.74
N THR A 16 1.57 27.44 -26.61
CA THR A 16 0.09 27.49 -26.58
C THR A 16 -0.46 28.93 -26.50
N THR A 17 0.31 29.85 -25.92
CA THR A 17 -0.08 31.26 -25.78
C THR A 17 1.16 32.14 -25.80
N ILE A 18 1.07 33.27 -26.44
CA ILE A 18 2.15 34.27 -26.51
C ILE A 18 1.62 35.62 -26.04
N SER A 19 2.40 36.30 -25.22
CA SER A 19 2.21 37.69 -24.82
C SER A 19 3.50 38.46 -25.11
N THR A 20 3.53 39.76 -24.84
CA THR A 20 4.68 40.63 -25.19
C THR A 20 6.02 40.10 -24.64
N ASN A 21 6.04 39.59 -23.40
CA ASN A 21 7.27 39.16 -22.73
C ASN A 21 7.17 37.72 -22.16
N THR A 22 6.08 36.99 -22.43
CA THR A 22 5.87 35.64 -21.92
C THR A 22 5.25 34.73 -22.96
N PHE A 23 5.47 33.44 -22.79
CA PHE A 23 4.77 32.41 -23.54
C PHE A 23 4.43 31.24 -22.63
N THR A 24 3.43 30.49 -23.02
CA THR A 24 2.98 29.30 -22.28
C THR A 24 3.27 28.07 -23.12
N VAL A 25 3.84 27.04 -22.46
CA VAL A 25 4.02 25.71 -23.03
C VAL A 25 3.36 24.68 -22.10
N ARG A 26 2.85 23.62 -22.69
CA ARG A 26 2.27 22.52 -21.92
C ARG A 26 3.31 21.44 -21.72
N VAL A 27 3.82 21.30 -20.50
CA VAL A 27 4.84 20.31 -20.12
C VAL A 27 4.26 19.04 -19.47
N GLY A 28 2.94 18.90 -19.50
CA GLY A 28 2.21 17.81 -18.84
C GLY A 28 1.55 18.25 -17.52
N VAL A 29 0.68 17.40 -17.01
CA VAL A 29 0.06 17.59 -15.70
C VAL A 29 0.83 16.76 -14.68
N SER A 30 1.10 17.35 -13.51
CA SER A 30 1.67 16.60 -12.38
C SER A 30 0.54 15.84 -11.68
N THR A 31 0.74 14.55 -11.46
CA THR A 31 -0.11 13.75 -10.58
C THR A 31 0.18 14.04 -9.09
N ILE A 32 1.33 14.67 -8.81
CA ILE A 32 1.70 15.11 -7.46
C ILE A 32 1.02 16.44 -7.18
N GLN A 33 -0.07 16.40 -6.42
CA GLN A 33 -0.73 17.61 -5.95
C GLN A 33 -0.18 18.00 -4.58
N LYS A 34 0.31 19.24 -4.47
CA LYS A 34 0.68 19.81 -3.16
C LYS A 34 -0.59 20.34 -2.50
N ARG A 35 -0.81 19.96 -1.26
CA ARG A 35 -1.93 20.41 -0.43
C ARG A 35 -1.41 20.99 0.87
N SER A 36 -2.02 22.07 1.32
CA SER A 36 -1.76 22.62 2.66
C SER A 36 -2.55 21.83 3.68
N ILE A 37 -1.89 21.50 4.79
CA ILE A 37 -2.52 20.87 5.95
C ILE A 37 -3.04 22.03 6.83
N SER A 38 -4.33 22.04 7.12
CA SER A 38 -4.95 23.04 7.99
C SER A 38 -4.94 22.63 9.46
N THR A 39 -5.20 21.35 9.72
CA THR A 39 -5.10 20.75 11.07
C THR A 39 -4.57 19.34 10.99
N SER A 40 -3.97 18.88 12.10
CA SER A 40 -3.52 17.51 12.25
C SER A 40 -3.71 17.02 13.68
N THR A 41 -4.10 15.76 13.83
CA THR A 41 -4.15 15.05 15.11
C THR A 41 -3.43 13.72 14.99
N TYR A 42 -2.69 13.34 16.02
CA TYR A 42 -1.98 12.07 16.08
C TYR A 42 -2.46 11.27 17.28
N ASP A 43 -2.81 10.01 17.05
CA ASP A 43 -3.15 9.07 18.11
C ASP A 43 -1.94 8.15 18.36
N PRO A 44 -1.27 8.28 19.51
CA PRO A 44 -0.10 7.47 19.83
C PRO A 44 -0.43 6.00 20.12
N LEU A 45 -1.68 5.65 20.40
CA LEU A 45 -2.10 4.29 20.68
C LEU A 45 -2.30 3.48 19.39
N THR A 46 -2.84 4.11 18.36
CA THR A 46 -3.10 3.48 17.05
C THR A 46 -2.01 3.79 16.03
N GLY A 47 -1.23 4.87 16.25
CA GLY A 47 -0.28 5.37 15.26
C GLY A 47 -0.94 6.17 14.14
N ASP A 48 -2.23 6.45 14.25
CA ASP A 48 -2.97 7.17 13.21
C ASP A 48 -2.65 8.67 13.23
N LEU A 49 -2.38 9.22 12.06
CA LEU A 49 -2.24 10.64 11.81
C LEU A 49 -3.41 11.11 10.95
N VAL A 50 -4.32 11.88 11.52
CA VAL A 50 -5.44 12.50 10.77
C VAL A 50 -5.02 13.88 10.30
N LEU A 51 -5.12 14.13 9.00
CA LEU A 51 -4.77 15.38 8.36
C LEU A 51 -6.01 16.01 7.74
N THR A 52 -6.29 17.26 8.08
CA THR A 52 -7.28 18.07 7.35
C THR A 52 -6.56 18.82 6.24
N VAL A 53 -6.90 18.48 5.00
CA VAL A 53 -6.44 19.18 3.79
C VAL A 53 -7.63 19.88 3.17
N GLY A 54 -7.42 20.99 2.48
CA GLY A 54 -8.49 21.78 1.89
C GLY A 54 -9.49 20.95 1.07
N SER A 55 -10.68 21.45 0.83
CA SER A 55 -11.73 20.79 0.06
C SER A 55 -11.30 20.42 -1.36
N GLY A 56 -11.95 19.40 -1.96
CA GLY A 56 -11.73 18.99 -3.34
C GLY A 56 -10.50 18.08 -3.56
N HIS A 57 -10.01 17.39 -2.50
CA HIS A 57 -9.11 16.29 -2.72
C HIS A 57 -9.86 15.10 -3.36
N THR A 58 -9.20 14.42 -4.28
CA THR A 58 -9.72 13.22 -4.97
C THR A 58 -9.02 11.95 -4.49
N TYR A 59 -8.43 11.98 -3.27
CA TYR A 59 -7.76 10.81 -2.72
C TYR A 59 -8.77 9.71 -2.47
N THR A 60 -8.45 8.51 -2.94
CA THR A 60 -9.22 7.29 -2.68
C THR A 60 -8.57 6.53 -1.54
N SER A 61 -9.38 6.02 -0.62
CA SER A 61 -8.86 5.42 0.61
C SER A 61 -8.24 4.05 0.37
N THR A 62 -8.99 3.13 -0.22
CA THR A 62 -8.56 1.74 -0.40
C THR A 62 -9.32 1.06 -1.53
N SER A 63 -8.70 0.07 -2.15
CA SER A 63 -9.37 -0.97 -2.92
C SER A 63 -9.32 -2.30 -2.17
N SER A 64 -10.33 -3.15 -2.37
CA SER A 64 -10.46 -4.45 -1.70
C SER A 64 -10.23 -5.59 -2.70
N HIS A 65 -9.47 -6.60 -2.30
CA HIS A 65 -9.05 -7.71 -3.13
C HIS A 65 -9.22 -9.05 -2.41
N THR A 66 -9.40 -10.12 -3.18
CA THR A 66 -9.57 -11.48 -2.65
C THR A 66 -8.39 -12.33 -3.06
N ILE A 67 -7.79 -13.02 -2.10
CA ILE A 67 -6.71 -13.98 -2.35
C ILE A 67 -7.32 -15.29 -2.86
N THR A 68 -6.81 -15.78 -3.98
CA THR A 68 -7.23 -17.07 -4.55
C THR A 68 -6.35 -18.23 -4.13
N THR A 69 -5.08 -17.97 -3.85
CA THR A 69 -4.15 -18.91 -3.20
C THR A 69 -3.02 -18.13 -2.52
N ALA A 70 -2.29 -18.75 -1.62
CA ALA A 70 -1.15 -18.15 -0.96
C ALA A 70 -0.14 -19.19 -0.51
N THR A 71 1.14 -18.81 -0.51
CA THR A 71 2.23 -19.56 0.11
C THR A 71 2.80 -18.74 1.26
N TYR A 72 2.98 -19.36 2.42
CA TYR A 72 3.69 -18.75 3.55
C TYR A 72 4.94 -19.55 3.86
N THR A 73 6.07 -18.86 3.96
CA THR A 73 7.36 -19.45 4.35
C THR A 73 7.69 -19.05 5.79
N PRO A 74 7.46 -19.92 6.77
CA PRO A 74 7.58 -19.59 8.19
C PRO A 74 8.96 -19.07 8.60
N SER A 75 10.03 -19.68 8.06
CA SER A 75 11.42 -19.34 8.40
C SER A 75 11.85 -17.95 7.93
N THR A 76 11.24 -17.43 6.88
CA THR A 76 11.54 -16.10 6.33
C THR A 76 10.46 -15.08 6.68
N GLY A 77 9.28 -15.52 7.11
CA GLY A 77 8.14 -14.67 7.38
C GLY A 77 7.48 -14.08 6.13
N VAL A 78 7.77 -14.64 4.96
CA VAL A 78 7.26 -14.15 3.67
C VAL A 78 5.96 -14.84 3.34
N LEU A 79 4.96 -14.03 3.03
CA LEU A 79 3.69 -14.44 2.43
C LEU A 79 3.68 -14.04 0.95
N GLU A 80 3.32 -14.97 0.08
CA GLU A 80 3.16 -14.77 -1.37
C GLU A 80 1.72 -15.09 -1.78
N PRO A 81 0.79 -14.12 -1.69
CA PRO A 81 -0.57 -14.31 -2.13
C PRO A 81 -0.70 -14.18 -3.64
N THR A 82 -1.71 -14.86 -4.20
CA THR A 82 -2.16 -14.70 -5.58
C THR A 82 -3.50 -13.98 -5.60
N ILE A 83 -3.53 -12.88 -6.36
CA ILE A 83 -4.71 -12.06 -6.62
C ILE A 83 -4.73 -11.77 -8.12
N ALA A 84 -5.73 -12.25 -8.84
CA ALA A 84 -5.76 -12.12 -10.27
C ALA A 84 -5.76 -10.66 -10.75
N SER A 85 -4.83 -10.31 -11.63
CA SER A 85 -4.74 -9.00 -12.30
C SER A 85 -4.83 -7.81 -11.33
N HIS A 86 -4.15 -7.89 -10.19
CA HIS A 86 -4.28 -6.91 -9.11
C HIS A 86 -3.76 -5.51 -9.46
N GLY A 87 -2.85 -5.38 -10.43
CA GLY A 87 -2.32 -4.09 -10.88
C GLY A 87 -1.43 -3.36 -9.84
N PHE A 88 -0.97 -4.06 -8.79
CA PHE A 88 -0.11 -3.48 -7.75
C PHE A 88 1.30 -3.22 -8.28
N LYS A 89 2.02 -2.33 -7.61
CA LYS A 89 3.40 -1.97 -7.91
C LYS A 89 4.29 -2.19 -6.69
N SER A 90 5.56 -2.47 -6.91
CA SER A 90 6.53 -2.60 -5.81
C SER A 90 6.60 -1.30 -4.99
N GLY A 91 6.64 -1.45 -3.67
CA GLY A 91 6.64 -0.34 -2.72
C GLY A 91 5.24 0.21 -2.38
N GLU A 92 4.17 -0.29 -2.99
CA GLU A 92 2.82 -0.02 -2.50
C GLU A 92 2.54 -0.80 -1.21
N TYR A 93 1.47 -0.43 -0.51
CA TYR A 93 1.13 -0.98 0.78
C TYR A 93 -0.19 -1.74 0.73
N VAL A 94 -0.21 -2.88 1.39
CA VAL A 94 -1.43 -3.69 1.60
C VAL A 94 -1.67 -3.91 3.09
N LYS A 95 -2.93 -4.15 3.43
CA LYS A 95 -3.37 -4.54 4.76
C LYS A 95 -4.27 -5.75 4.64
N PHE A 96 -4.09 -6.71 5.52
CA PHE A 96 -4.94 -7.90 5.62
C PHE A 96 -5.94 -7.69 6.75
N ASP A 97 -7.22 -7.87 6.45
CA ASP A 97 -8.25 -7.93 7.50
C ASP A 97 -8.05 -9.19 8.35
N ASP A 98 -8.49 -9.18 9.60
CA ASP A 98 -8.41 -10.35 10.46
C ASP A 98 -9.13 -11.54 9.81
N GLY A 99 -8.44 -12.68 9.75
CA GLY A 99 -8.95 -13.87 9.07
C GLY A 99 -9.01 -13.78 7.56
N ALA A 100 -8.29 -12.84 6.94
CA ALA A 100 -8.24 -12.67 5.47
C ALA A 100 -7.79 -13.94 4.74
N ILE A 101 -7.00 -14.79 5.39
CA ILE A 101 -6.46 -16.03 4.84
C ILE A 101 -6.67 -17.15 5.86
N THR A 102 -7.03 -18.33 5.36
CA THR A 102 -7.10 -19.53 6.17
C THR A 102 -6.06 -20.55 5.70
N PHE A 103 -5.27 -21.06 6.61
CA PHE A 103 -4.32 -22.15 6.39
C PHE A 103 -4.66 -23.35 7.26
N LYS A 104 -4.19 -24.52 6.83
CA LYS A 104 -3.99 -25.70 7.70
C LYS A 104 -2.50 -25.82 7.97
N CYS A 105 -2.16 -26.20 9.20
CA CYS A 105 -0.78 -26.39 9.62
C CYS A 105 -0.46 -27.89 9.78
N ALA A 106 0.69 -28.33 9.28
CA ALA A 106 1.09 -29.72 9.40
C ALA A 106 1.42 -30.13 10.85
N GLU A 107 1.61 -29.18 11.76
CA GLU A 107 1.87 -29.45 13.18
C GLU A 107 0.70 -30.16 13.88
N ASP A 108 -0.54 -29.82 13.53
CA ASP A 108 -1.75 -30.44 14.04
C ASP A 108 -2.28 -31.57 13.11
N GLY A 109 -1.42 -32.06 12.21
CA GLY A 109 -1.77 -33.03 11.18
C GLY A 109 -2.67 -32.47 10.09
N GLY A 110 -2.79 -31.15 9.98
CA GLY A 110 -3.68 -30.49 9.03
C GLY A 110 -5.16 -30.66 9.34
N SER A 111 -5.49 -30.91 10.60
CA SER A 111 -6.86 -31.21 11.03
C SER A 111 -7.71 -29.96 11.23
N THR A 112 -7.11 -28.85 11.67
CA THR A 112 -7.82 -27.61 11.98
C THR A 112 -7.52 -26.49 10.98
N ASN A 113 -8.49 -25.58 10.84
CA ASN A 113 -8.36 -24.38 10.06
C ASN A 113 -7.84 -23.23 10.95
N HIS A 114 -6.80 -22.55 10.49
CA HIS A 114 -6.18 -21.42 11.19
C HIS A 114 -6.37 -20.15 10.37
N PRO A 115 -7.26 -19.24 10.80
CA PRO A 115 -7.42 -17.93 10.14
C PRO A 115 -6.26 -17.00 10.50
N TYR A 116 -5.80 -16.22 9.54
CA TYR A 116 -4.73 -15.22 9.66
C TYR A 116 -5.05 -13.93 8.86
N PRO A 117 -4.53 -12.75 9.27
CA PRO A 117 -3.92 -12.56 10.59
C PRO A 117 -4.95 -12.73 11.70
N ARG A 118 -4.49 -13.03 12.90
CA ARG A 118 -5.28 -12.98 14.13
C ARG A 118 -5.10 -11.60 14.76
N PRO A 119 -6.06 -11.08 15.53
CA PRO A 119 -5.93 -9.77 16.20
C PRO A 119 -4.68 -9.64 17.09
N SER A 120 -4.16 -10.78 17.59
CA SER A 120 -2.93 -10.84 18.41
C SER A 120 -1.63 -10.87 17.58
N ASP A 121 -1.70 -11.06 16.28
CA ASP A 121 -0.49 -11.16 15.46
C ASP A 121 0.13 -9.77 15.27
N PRO A 122 1.48 -9.62 15.35
CA PRO A 122 2.16 -8.31 15.31
C PRO A 122 1.85 -7.49 14.07
N TYR A 123 1.52 -8.14 12.96
CA TYR A 123 1.24 -7.50 11.67
C TYR A 123 -0.26 -7.42 11.36
N SER A 124 -1.12 -7.81 12.32
CA SER A 124 -2.56 -7.62 12.20
C SER A 124 -2.88 -6.14 12.07
N ASN A 125 -3.78 -5.84 11.14
CA ASN A 125 -4.27 -4.48 10.87
C ASN A 125 -3.19 -3.44 10.51
N GLN A 126 -1.99 -3.88 10.11
CA GLN A 126 -0.88 -3.02 9.69
C GLN A 126 -0.83 -2.85 8.18
N TRP A 127 -0.42 -1.66 7.73
CA TRP A 127 -0.07 -1.41 6.33
C TRP A 127 1.35 -1.92 6.06
N LEU A 128 1.48 -2.92 5.20
CA LEU A 128 2.73 -3.63 4.92
C LEU A 128 3.20 -3.33 3.50
N PRO A 129 4.48 -2.97 3.31
CA PRO A 129 5.03 -2.75 1.98
C PRO A 129 5.13 -4.08 1.22
N ILE A 130 4.80 -4.04 -0.08
CA ILE A 130 4.92 -5.20 -0.97
C ILE A 130 6.14 -5.06 -1.88
N TYR A 131 6.70 -6.21 -2.26
CA TYR A 131 7.85 -6.33 -3.14
C TYR A 131 7.73 -7.57 -4.04
N ASN A 132 8.66 -7.79 -4.97
CA ASN A 132 8.61 -8.89 -5.94
C ASN A 132 7.25 -9.00 -6.65
N VAL A 133 6.74 -7.88 -7.11
CA VAL A 133 5.39 -7.79 -7.65
C VAL A 133 5.35 -8.31 -9.08
N GLY A 134 4.57 -9.38 -9.30
CA GLY A 134 4.21 -9.94 -10.60
C GLY A 134 2.84 -9.48 -11.06
N VAL A 135 2.30 -10.09 -12.12
CA VAL A 135 0.97 -9.77 -12.65
C VAL A 135 -0.13 -10.16 -11.66
N ASN A 136 0.02 -11.30 -11.01
CA ASN A 136 -0.99 -11.89 -10.11
C ASN A 136 -0.47 -12.14 -8.69
N THR A 137 0.81 -11.92 -8.41
CA THR A 137 1.46 -12.27 -7.15
C THR A 137 2.32 -11.13 -6.63
N PHE A 138 2.55 -11.11 -5.34
CA PHE A 138 3.54 -10.24 -4.70
C PHE A 138 4.06 -10.92 -3.43
N SER A 139 5.19 -10.43 -2.92
CA SER A 139 5.72 -10.84 -1.63
C SER A 139 5.43 -9.78 -0.59
N VAL A 140 5.12 -10.19 0.64
CA VAL A 140 4.95 -9.32 1.79
C VAL A 140 5.50 -10.00 3.03
N PHE A 141 6.19 -9.25 3.89
CA PHE A 141 6.67 -9.76 5.17
C PHE A 141 5.55 -9.68 6.22
N VAL A 142 5.19 -10.81 6.79
CA VAL A 142 4.13 -10.93 7.81
C VAL A 142 4.65 -11.52 9.14
N GLY A 143 5.96 -11.58 9.31
CA GLY A 143 6.63 -12.10 10.50
C GLY A 143 7.07 -13.55 10.34
N VAL A 144 8.20 -13.85 10.95
CA VAL A 144 8.73 -15.23 11.05
C VAL A 144 7.96 -16.02 12.09
N SER A 145 7.82 -17.33 11.87
CA SER A 145 7.25 -18.25 12.84
C SER A 145 8.35 -19.18 13.37
N THR A 146 8.32 -19.45 14.66
CA THR A 146 9.14 -20.52 15.27
C THR A 146 8.68 -21.91 14.83
N ASN A 147 7.41 -22.04 14.48
CA ASN A 147 6.88 -23.22 13.83
C ASN A 147 7.18 -23.20 12.34
N THR A 148 8.10 -24.05 11.91
CA THR A 148 8.54 -24.13 10.51
C THR A 148 7.81 -25.18 9.69
N THR A 149 6.77 -25.83 10.25
CA THR A 149 5.97 -26.81 9.53
C THR A 149 5.20 -26.17 8.37
N ALA A 150 4.85 -26.97 7.37
CA ALA A 150 4.17 -26.49 6.16
C ALA A 150 2.77 -25.96 6.50
N HIS A 151 2.43 -24.85 5.87
CA HIS A 151 1.11 -24.22 5.91
C HIS A 151 0.45 -24.41 4.55
N THR A 152 -0.68 -25.12 4.51
CA THR A 152 -1.45 -25.36 3.29
C THR A 152 -2.58 -24.35 3.20
N PHE A 153 -2.66 -23.59 2.13
CA PHE A 153 -3.74 -22.65 1.88
C PHE A 153 -5.09 -23.36 1.77
N VAL A 154 -6.10 -22.83 2.43
CA VAL A 154 -7.49 -23.33 2.40
C VAL A 154 -8.39 -22.36 1.67
N SER A 155 -8.41 -21.09 2.10
CA SER A 155 -9.28 -20.06 1.50
C SER A 155 -8.78 -18.66 1.79
N GLY A 156 -9.20 -17.72 0.92
CA GLY A 156 -9.14 -16.28 1.16
C GLY A 156 -10.54 -15.71 1.38
N THR A 157 -10.66 -14.78 2.31
CA THR A 157 -11.91 -14.03 2.56
C THR A 157 -12.13 -13.01 1.45
N THR A 158 -13.37 -12.92 0.94
CA THR A 158 -13.72 -11.95 -0.09
C THR A 158 -13.42 -10.54 0.36
N GLY A 159 -12.60 -9.82 -0.41
CA GLY A 159 -12.19 -8.47 -0.09
C GLY A 159 -11.28 -8.33 1.12
N GLY A 160 -10.72 -9.42 1.66
CA GLY A 160 -9.92 -9.44 2.87
C GLY A 160 -8.55 -8.76 2.76
N VAL A 161 -8.11 -8.40 1.55
CA VAL A 161 -6.90 -7.59 1.34
C VAL A 161 -7.29 -6.19 0.92
N LYS A 162 -6.81 -5.20 1.64
CA LYS A 162 -6.96 -3.79 1.32
C LYS A 162 -5.65 -3.29 0.71
N LYS A 163 -5.72 -2.60 -0.40
CA LYS A 163 -4.60 -1.85 -0.96
C LYS A 163 -4.80 -0.37 -0.70
N ALA A 164 -3.76 0.32 -0.23
CA ALA A 164 -3.77 1.77 -0.19
C ALA A 164 -3.80 2.31 -1.63
N SER A 165 -4.86 3.03 -1.98
CA SER A 165 -5.06 3.48 -3.36
C SER A 165 -4.21 4.69 -3.70
N ASP A 166 -4.02 5.59 -2.73
CA ASP A 166 -3.18 6.77 -2.87
C ASP A 166 -2.12 6.83 -1.77
N THR A 167 -0.94 7.29 -2.14
CA THR A 167 0.14 7.59 -1.19
C THR A 167 0.38 9.09 -1.16
N ILE A 168 0.66 9.61 0.03
CA ILE A 168 1.04 11.01 0.21
C ILE A 168 2.47 11.08 0.74
N GLY A 169 3.25 12.05 0.24
CA GLY A 169 4.53 12.41 0.82
C GLY A 169 4.35 13.61 1.75
N ILE A 170 4.80 13.48 3.00
CA ILE A 170 4.81 14.59 3.96
C ILE A 170 6.22 15.20 3.96
N ASN A 171 6.32 16.48 3.59
CA ASN A 171 7.60 17.17 3.59
C ASN A 171 8.07 17.44 5.04
N THR A 172 9.37 17.43 5.24
CA THR A 172 9.98 17.78 6.54
C THR A 172 9.46 19.15 7.02
N GLY A 173 9.03 19.23 8.28
CA GLY A 173 8.51 20.46 8.88
C GLY A 173 7.08 20.85 8.48
N SER A 174 6.37 20.01 7.67
CA SER A 174 4.98 20.28 7.31
C SER A 174 4.00 20.18 8.48
N ILE A 175 4.38 19.45 9.53
CA ILE A 175 3.57 19.21 10.73
C ILE A 175 4.47 19.38 11.95
N THR A 176 3.99 20.12 12.96
CA THR A 176 4.64 20.25 14.26
C THR A 176 3.64 19.89 15.35
N PHE A 177 4.05 19.04 16.27
CA PHE A 177 3.30 18.69 17.46
C PHE A 177 4.01 19.23 18.69
N THR A 178 3.25 19.69 19.67
CA THR A 178 3.75 19.99 21.00
C THR A 178 3.41 18.83 21.92
N CYS A 179 4.39 18.22 22.52
CA CYS A 179 4.18 17.21 23.57
C CYS A 179 4.00 17.92 24.91
N SER A 180 2.93 17.60 25.62
CA SER A 180 2.65 18.08 26.99
C SER A 180 3.13 17.08 28.03
#